data_c3853cef10ad219ccae481f4d5c14564
#
_entry.id   c3853cef10ad219ccae481f4d5c14564
#
_cell.length_a   1.000
_cell.length_b   1.000
_cell.length_c   1.000
_cell.angle_alpha   90.00
_cell.angle_beta   90.00
_cell.angle_gamma   90.00
#
_symmetry.space_group_name_H-M   'P 1'
#
loop_
_entity.id
_entity.type
_entity.pdbx_description
1 polymer ?
#
loop_
_entity_poly.entity_id
_entity_poly.type
_entity_poly.pdbx_seq_one_letter_code
_entity_poly.pdbx_strand_id
1 'polypeptide(L)'
;MKFVPVNKHYLYQKVWRNGARKSSSTVAVYVLRDKRARILAKAHPQHKIVNRIGISASKKIGGAVQRNRAKRVVREAYRQLEREQHVRTGWLIVITPYPRAAVCKMDIVKRDLAYCFGKLGLLGTSES
;
A
#
# COMPACT_ATOMS: atom_id res chain seq x y z
N MET A 1 -0.79 -13.74 -5.32
CA MET A 1 -0.38 -12.40 -4.84
C MET A 1 -0.33 -11.44 -6.00
N LYS A 2 -0.92 -10.27 -5.87
CA LYS A 2 -1.16 -9.37 -7.01
C LYS A 2 -0.36 -8.09 -6.93
N PHE A 3 0.64 -8.03 -6.10
CA PHE A 3 1.53 -6.88 -6.02
C PHE A 3 2.98 -7.32 -5.91
N VAL A 4 3.88 -6.41 -6.21
CA VAL A 4 5.32 -6.62 -6.09
C VAL A 4 5.83 -5.72 -4.98
N PRO A 5 6.66 -6.20 -4.06
CA PRO A 5 7.21 -5.35 -3.01
C PRO A 5 8.11 -4.26 -3.58
N VAL A 6 8.07 -3.08 -2.96
CA VAL A 6 9.04 -2.02 -3.22
C VAL A 6 10.28 -2.32 -2.38
N ASN A 7 11.42 -2.50 -3.03
CA ASN A 7 12.64 -2.88 -2.34
C ASN A 7 13.80 -1.88 -2.55
N LYS A 8 13.55 -0.75 -3.22
CA LYS A 8 14.56 0.27 -3.46
C LYS A 8 14.23 1.53 -2.67
N HIS A 9 15.18 1.99 -1.87
CA HIS A 9 14.96 3.17 -1.03
C HIS A 9 14.58 4.41 -1.83
N TYR A 10 15.19 4.62 -3.00
CA TYR A 10 14.88 5.78 -3.82
C TYR A 10 13.41 5.80 -4.30
N LEU A 11 12.78 4.62 -4.43
CA LEU A 11 11.37 4.56 -4.81
C LEU A 11 10.47 5.09 -3.71
N TYR A 12 10.80 4.78 -2.43
CA TYR A 12 10.07 5.35 -1.30
C TYR A 12 10.16 6.88 -1.32
N GLN A 13 11.37 7.41 -1.50
CA GLN A 13 11.58 8.85 -1.53
C GLN A 13 10.83 9.50 -2.69
N LYS A 14 10.83 8.86 -3.85
CA LYS A 14 10.13 9.36 -5.03
C LYS A 14 8.62 9.46 -4.75
N VAL A 15 8.03 8.43 -4.15
CA VAL A 15 6.60 8.43 -3.85
C VAL A 15 6.27 9.48 -2.78
N TRP A 16 7.08 9.57 -1.73
CA TRP A 16 6.84 10.57 -0.69
C TRP A 16 6.92 12.00 -1.23
N ARG A 17 7.82 12.25 -2.15
CA ARG A 17 8.06 13.59 -2.69
C ARG A 17 7.05 14.00 -3.75
N ASN A 18 6.66 13.08 -4.61
CA ASN A 18 5.86 13.39 -5.80
C ASN A 18 4.47 12.78 -5.81
N GLY A 19 4.16 11.88 -4.89
CA GLY A 19 2.90 11.15 -4.88
C GLY A 19 1.77 11.92 -4.21
N ALA A 20 0.56 11.53 -4.52
CA ALA A 20 -0.61 12.00 -3.79
C ALA A 20 -0.68 11.29 -2.43
N ARG A 21 -1.22 11.96 -1.43
CA ARG A 21 -1.25 11.45 -0.06
C ARG A 21 -2.62 11.57 0.55
N LYS A 22 -3.01 10.55 1.30
CA LYS A 22 -4.18 10.60 2.17
C LYS A 22 -3.87 9.83 3.44
N SER A 23 -4.30 10.32 4.57
CA SER A 23 -4.08 9.64 5.85
C SER A 23 -5.37 9.41 6.60
N SER A 24 -5.34 8.45 7.50
CA SER A 24 -6.43 8.16 8.43
C SER A 24 -5.82 7.89 9.80
N SER A 25 -6.59 7.31 10.74
CA SER A 25 -6.13 7.18 12.12
C SER A 25 -4.98 6.18 12.30
N THR A 26 -4.86 5.19 11.42
CA THR A 26 -3.85 4.13 11.57
C THR A 26 -2.77 4.13 10.49
N VAL A 27 -3.02 4.75 9.34
CA VAL A 27 -2.08 4.70 8.22
C VAL A 27 -2.10 6.00 7.42
N ALA A 28 -0.97 6.28 6.77
CA ALA A 28 -0.90 7.25 5.67
C ALA A 28 -0.58 6.48 4.40
N VAL A 29 -1.25 6.81 3.32
CA VAL A 29 -1.06 6.15 2.02
C VAL A 29 -0.57 7.19 1.01
N TYR A 30 0.52 6.85 0.32
CA TYR A 30 1.11 7.68 -0.73
C TYR A 30 1.06 6.89 -2.02
N VAL A 31 0.63 7.51 -3.10
CA VAL A 31 0.52 6.83 -4.39
C VAL A 31 1.13 7.67 -5.50
N LEU A 32 1.80 7.01 -6.42
CA LEU A 32 2.39 7.63 -7.59
C LEU A 32 2.24 6.66 -8.75
N ARG A 33 1.98 7.20 -9.94
CA ARG A 33 1.88 6.36 -11.14
C ARG A 33 3.19 5.60 -11.36
N ASP A 34 3.11 4.30 -11.60
CA ASP A 34 4.30 3.49 -11.84
C ASP A 34 4.59 3.45 -13.34
N LYS A 35 5.55 4.24 -13.77
CA LYS A 35 5.92 4.33 -15.18
C LYS A 35 6.51 3.04 -15.73
N ARG A 36 6.94 2.14 -14.86
CA ARG A 36 7.52 0.86 -15.27
C ARG A 36 6.51 -0.29 -15.22
N ALA A 37 5.24 0.01 -14.96
CA ALA A 37 4.23 -1.03 -14.78
C ALA A 37 4.12 -1.96 -15.99
N ARG A 38 4.18 -1.41 -17.20
CA ARG A 38 4.11 -2.23 -18.43
C ARG A 38 5.34 -3.11 -18.60
N ILE A 39 6.52 -2.57 -18.29
CA ILE A 39 7.76 -3.34 -18.38
C ILE A 39 7.73 -4.49 -17.38
N LEU A 40 7.28 -4.22 -16.16
CA LEU A 40 7.16 -5.24 -15.14
C LEU A 40 6.12 -6.29 -15.50
N ALA A 41 5.04 -5.88 -16.17
CA ALA A 41 4.02 -6.81 -16.63
C ALA A 41 4.58 -7.80 -17.66
N LYS A 42 5.44 -7.34 -18.55
CA LYS A 42 6.08 -8.23 -19.54
C LYS A 42 6.95 -9.30 -18.89
N ALA A 43 7.58 -8.97 -17.78
CA ALA A 43 8.41 -9.91 -17.04
C ALA A 43 7.60 -10.82 -16.11
N HIS A 44 6.34 -10.50 -15.88
CA HIS A 44 5.48 -11.27 -15.00
C HIS A 44 4.94 -12.50 -15.72
N PRO A 45 4.91 -13.69 -15.08
CA PRO A 45 4.44 -14.92 -15.75
C PRO A 45 3.06 -14.82 -16.38
N GLN A 46 2.18 -14.02 -15.79
CA GLN A 46 0.81 -13.86 -16.29
C GLN A 46 0.63 -12.61 -17.14
N HIS A 47 1.70 -11.85 -17.36
CA HIS A 47 1.69 -10.60 -18.14
C HIS A 47 0.67 -9.58 -17.63
N LYS A 48 0.40 -9.57 -16.31
CA LYS A 48 -0.55 -8.64 -15.71
C LYS A 48 0.15 -7.42 -15.15
N ILE A 49 -0.49 -6.26 -15.30
CA ILE A 49 -0.05 -5.04 -14.62
C ILE A 49 -0.41 -5.17 -13.15
N VAL A 50 0.57 -4.93 -12.28
CA VAL A 50 0.41 -5.04 -10.84
C VAL A 50 0.86 -3.75 -10.16
N ASN A 51 0.50 -3.59 -8.90
CA ASN A 51 1.01 -2.50 -8.07
C ASN A 51 2.35 -2.91 -7.46
N ARG A 52 3.21 -1.91 -7.25
CA ARG A 52 4.38 -2.11 -6.39
C ARG A 52 4.09 -1.44 -5.05
N ILE A 53 4.18 -2.21 -3.96
CA ILE A 53 3.75 -1.75 -2.64
C ILE A 53 4.89 -1.88 -1.66
N GLY A 54 5.15 -0.79 -0.95
CA GLY A 54 6.09 -0.76 0.15
C GLY A 54 5.40 -0.34 1.44
N ILE A 55 5.86 -0.89 2.55
CA ILE A 55 5.38 -0.52 3.88
C ILE A 55 6.56 0.05 4.64
N SER A 56 6.44 1.31 5.05
CA SER A 56 7.52 2.02 5.75
C SER A 56 7.12 2.19 7.22
N ALA A 57 7.64 1.33 8.08
CA ALA A 57 7.38 1.39 9.51
C ALA A 57 8.54 2.09 10.21
N SER A 58 8.28 3.28 10.77
CA SER A 58 9.32 4.09 11.40
C SER A 58 9.52 3.71 12.87
N LYS A 59 10.62 4.22 13.45
CA LYS A 59 10.93 4.03 14.87
C LYS A 59 9.88 4.65 15.79
N LYS A 60 9.05 5.55 15.30
CA LYS A 60 7.95 6.15 16.07
C LYS A 60 6.92 5.12 16.51
N ILE A 61 6.80 4.01 15.80
CA ILE A 61 5.87 2.93 16.15
C ILE A 61 6.32 2.23 17.43
N GLY A 62 7.63 2.07 17.60
CA GLY A 62 8.21 1.37 18.72
C GLY A 62 9.41 0.54 18.31
N GLY A 63 9.68 -0.53 19.03
CA GLY A 63 10.78 -1.44 18.73
C GLY A 63 10.48 -2.36 17.55
N ALA A 64 11.41 -3.29 17.29
CA ALA A 64 11.31 -4.19 16.15
C ALA A 64 10.03 -5.03 16.17
N VAL A 65 9.61 -5.48 17.35
CA VAL A 65 8.40 -6.31 17.49
C VAL A 65 7.17 -5.53 17.04
N GLN A 66 7.02 -4.30 17.53
CA GLN A 66 5.88 -3.44 17.18
C GLN A 66 5.89 -3.07 15.71
N ARG A 67 7.07 -2.74 15.16
CA ARG A 67 7.18 -2.40 13.74
C ARG A 67 6.83 -3.59 12.85
N ASN A 68 7.29 -4.77 13.19
CA ASN A 68 6.99 -5.98 12.41
C ASN A 68 5.51 -6.32 12.50
N ARG A 69 4.90 -6.15 13.66
CA ARG A 69 3.46 -6.34 13.83
C ARG A 69 2.67 -5.38 12.93
N ALA A 70 3.02 -4.10 12.95
CA ALA A 70 2.35 -3.09 12.12
C ALA A 70 2.46 -3.46 10.64
N LYS A 71 3.64 -3.88 10.19
CA LYS A 71 3.84 -4.31 8.79
C LYS A 71 2.96 -5.50 8.43
N ARG A 72 2.88 -6.50 9.32
CA ARG A 72 2.05 -7.68 9.05
C ARG A 72 0.58 -7.33 8.98
N VAL A 73 0.11 -6.49 9.91
CA VAL A 73 -1.28 -6.07 9.94
C VAL A 73 -1.65 -5.32 8.67
N VAL A 74 -0.80 -4.37 8.25
CA VAL A 74 -1.03 -3.60 7.04
C VAL A 74 -1.02 -4.51 5.81
N ARG A 75 -0.06 -5.43 5.74
CA ARG A 75 0.04 -6.35 4.59
C ARG A 75 -1.19 -7.23 4.47
N GLU A 76 -1.66 -7.77 5.58
CA GLU A 76 -2.85 -8.61 5.59
C GLU A 76 -4.11 -7.80 5.28
N ALA A 77 -4.22 -6.59 5.83
CA ALA A 77 -5.33 -5.69 5.53
C ALA A 77 -5.40 -5.38 4.04
N TYR A 78 -4.25 -5.09 3.41
CA TYR A 78 -4.21 -4.83 1.99
C TYR A 78 -4.63 -6.05 1.17
N ARG A 79 -4.16 -7.24 1.53
CA ARG A 79 -4.54 -8.47 0.83
C ARG A 79 -6.04 -8.71 0.88
N GLN A 80 -6.65 -8.48 2.02
CA GLN A 80 -8.10 -8.64 2.17
C GLN A 80 -8.85 -7.58 1.36
N LEU A 81 -8.38 -6.34 1.39
CA LEU A 81 -8.97 -5.27 0.62
C LEU A 81 -8.93 -5.59 -0.88
N GLU A 82 -7.79 -6.09 -1.36
CA GLU A 82 -7.62 -6.46 -2.77
C GLU A 82 -8.57 -7.57 -3.19
N ARG A 83 -8.85 -8.52 -2.30
CA ARG A 83 -9.82 -9.61 -2.57
C ARG A 83 -11.26 -9.14 -2.56
N GLU A 84 -11.58 -8.19 -1.69
CA GLU A 84 -12.96 -7.75 -1.46
C GLU A 84 -13.39 -6.64 -2.39
N GLN A 85 -12.46 -5.83 -2.84
CA GLN A 85 -12.72 -4.68 -3.69
C GLN A 85 -11.74 -4.64 -4.84
N HIS A 86 -12.13 -3.96 -5.90
CA HIS A 86 -11.23 -3.77 -7.04
C HIS A 86 -10.25 -2.65 -6.72
N VAL A 87 -8.97 -2.99 -6.65
CA VAL A 87 -7.89 -2.00 -6.48
C VAL A 87 -7.25 -1.77 -7.84
N ARG A 88 -7.20 -0.52 -8.27
CA ARG A 88 -6.59 -0.16 -9.56
C ARG A 88 -5.11 -0.51 -9.54
N THR A 89 -4.59 -0.96 -10.67
CA THR A 89 -3.21 -1.41 -10.82
C THR A 89 -2.37 -0.41 -11.59
N GLY A 90 -1.04 -0.60 -11.53
CA GLY A 90 -0.12 0.28 -12.22
C GLY A 90 0.38 1.44 -11.35
N TRP A 91 0.34 1.28 -10.04
CA TRP A 91 0.73 2.32 -9.10
C TRP A 91 1.89 1.90 -8.22
N LEU A 92 2.71 2.88 -7.84
CA LEU A 92 3.64 2.78 -6.72
C LEU A 92 2.89 3.24 -5.48
N ILE A 93 2.79 2.36 -4.49
CA ILE A 93 2.03 2.64 -3.27
C ILE A 93 2.96 2.46 -2.08
N VAL A 94 3.05 3.49 -1.24
CA VAL A 94 3.77 3.40 0.03
C VAL A 94 2.77 3.62 1.15
N ILE A 95 2.72 2.67 2.07
CA ILE A 95 1.85 2.73 3.23
C ILE A 95 2.73 2.92 4.45
N THR A 96 2.48 4.01 5.18
CA THR A 96 3.22 4.33 6.41
C THR A 96 2.28 4.14 7.60
N PRO A 97 2.44 3.06 8.37
CA PRO A 97 1.60 2.85 9.54
C PRO A 97 1.93 3.87 10.64
N TYR A 98 0.90 4.30 11.35
CA TYR A 98 1.06 5.05 12.59
C TYR A 98 1.17 4.09 13.78
N PRO A 99 1.60 4.57 14.97
CA PRO A 99 1.74 3.68 16.13
C PRO A 99 0.48 2.90 16.48
N ARG A 100 -0.69 3.47 16.23
CA ARG A 100 -1.95 2.79 16.49
C ARG A 100 -2.12 1.50 15.70
N ALA A 101 -1.53 1.41 14.51
CA ALA A 101 -1.62 0.21 13.69
C ALA A 101 -0.97 -1.02 14.35
N ALA A 102 -0.04 -0.82 15.27
CA ALA A 102 0.62 -1.92 15.97
C ALA A 102 -0.23 -2.49 17.11
N VAL A 103 -1.29 -1.80 17.54
CA VAL A 103 -2.08 -2.19 18.71
C VAL A 103 -3.56 -2.33 18.43
N CYS A 104 -4.06 -1.90 17.28
CA CYS A 104 -5.48 -2.04 16.96
C CYS A 104 -5.74 -3.34 16.18
N LYS A 105 -7.02 -3.66 16.01
CA LYS A 105 -7.42 -4.83 15.22
C LYS A 105 -7.19 -4.57 13.74
N MET A 106 -6.89 -5.62 13.00
CA MET A 106 -6.64 -5.55 11.56
C MET A 106 -7.84 -4.93 10.80
N ASP A 107 -9.06 -5.19 11.25
CA ASP A 107 -10.26 -4.64 10.59
C ASP A 107 -10.27 -3.12 10.55
N ILE A 108 -9.72 -2.48 11.59
CA ILE A 108 -9.64 -1.02 11.64
C ILE A 108 -8.63 -0.53 10.61
N VAL A 109 -7.49 -1.20 10.48
CA VAL A 109 -6.49 -0.86 9.48
C VAL A 109 -7.05 -1.05 8.07
N LYS A 110 -7.77 -2.15 7.84
CA LYS A 110 -8.40 -2.41 6.54
C LYS A 110 -9.41 -1.32 6.17
N ARG A 111 -10.23 -0.91 7.14
CA ARG A 111 -11.19 0.19 6.94
C ARG A 111 -10.47 1.48 6.56
N ASP A 112 -9.38 1.79 7.26
CA ASP A 112 -8.60 3.01 7.00
C ASP A 112 -7.91 2.95 5.63
N LEU A 113 -7.39 1.79 5.24
CA LEU A 113 -6.84 1.61 3.89
C LEU A 113 -7.89 1.82 2.82
N ALA A 114 -9.08 1.25 3.01
CA ALA A 114 -10.16 1.42 2.05
C ALA A 114 -10.56 2.89 1.92
N TYR A 115 -10.64 3.61 3.04
CA TYR A 115 -10.93 5.03 3.03
C TYR A 115 -9.87 5.81 2.25
N CYS A 116 -8.60 5.57 2.55
CA CYS A 116 -7.51 6.28 1.87
C CYS A 116 -7.47 5.96 0.38
N PHE A 117 -7.60 4.69 0.02
CA PHE A 117 -7.60 4.27 -1.38
C PHE A 117 -8.79 4.86 -2.15
N GLY A 118 -9.96 4.90 -1.50
CA GLY A 118 -11.13 5.51 -2.09
C GLY A 118 -10.92 7.00 -2.39
N LYS A 119 -10.35 7.72 -1.44
CA LYS A 119 -10.08 9.16 -1.60
C LYS A 119 -8.99 9.43 -2.63
N LEU A 120 -8.06 8.50 -2.81
CA LEU A 120 -6.98 8.64 -3.79
C LEU A 120 -7.37 8.12 -5.17
N GLY A 121 -8.58 7.59 -5.31
CA GLY A 121 -9.07 7.12 -6.60
C GLY A 121 -8.53 5.75 -7.02
N LEU A 122 -8.03 4.95 -6.08
CA LEU A 122 -7.51 3.62 -6.37
C LEU A 122 -8.55 2.51 -6.25
N LEU A 123 -9.70 2.77 -5.67
CA LEU A 123 -10.80 1.83 -5.67
C LEU A 123 -11.70 2.14 -6.85
N GLY A 124 -12.01 1.13 -7.63
CA GLY A 124 -12.85 1.31 -8.80
C GLY A 124 -13.82 0.17 -8.96
N THR A 125 -14.76 0.36 -9.85
CA THR A 125 -15.65 -0.70 -10.27
C THR A 125 -14.96 -1.50 -11.38
N SER A 126 -15.54 -2.65 -11.72
CA SER A 126 -15.00 -3.48 -12.79
C SER A 126 -15.01 -2.78 -14.16
N GLU A 127 -15.78 -1.73 -14.32
CA GLU A 127 -15.85 -0.96 -15.56
C GLU A 127 -14.80 0.15 -15.62
N SER A 128 -14.12 0.43 -14.54
CA SER A 128 -13.18 1.54 -14.54
C SER A 128 -11.77 1.14 -14.79
#